data_4c42b1ac59dff29464e178cc7d9fe825
#
_entry.id   4c42b1ac59dff29464e178cc7d9fe825
#
_cell.length_a   1.000
_cell.length_b   1.000
_cell.length_c   1.000
_cell.angle_alpha   90.00
_cell.angle_beta   90.00
_cell.angle_gamma   90.00
#
_symmetry.space_group_name_H-M   'P 1'
#
loop_
_entity.id
_entity.type
_entity.pdbx_description
1 polymer ?
#
loop_
_entity_poly.entity_id
_entity_poly.type
_entity_poly.pdbx_seq_one_letter_code
_entity_poly.pdbx_strand_id
1 'polypeptide(L)'
;MRPRIRDMLCAVAIGALAFGANAATDTEKADKTNYDATVAKADADYKAAKEGCNAKQGNDKDVCLKQAQANHDKVVADAKATRKSNDAVASARDTKMEAQYKVAKEKCDSLSGDAKDACVKQAKQQYGQ
;
A
#
# COMPACT_ATOMS: atom_id res chain seq x y z
N MET A 1 10.15 52.59 -21.36
CA MET A 1 10.94 51.37 -21.60
C MET A 1 10.16 50.18 -21.07
N ARG A 2 9.60 49.35 -21.92
CA ARG A 2 8.84 48.14 -21.55
C ARG A 2 9.70 46.93 -21.92
N PRO A 3 10.02 45.99 -21.00
CA PRO A 3 10.67 44.74 -21.39
C PRO A 3 9.66 43.76 -21.97
N ARG A 4 10.00 43.21 -23.11
CA ARG A 4 9.26 42.17 -23.83
C ARG A 4 9.42 40.86 -23.11
N ILE A 5 8.30 40.26 -22.71
CA ILE A 5 8.23 38.89 -22.21
C ILE A 5 8.37 38.00 -23.44
N ARG A 6 9.52 37.35 -23.59
CA ARG A 6 9.80 36.37 -24.64
C ARG A 6 9.25 35.02 -24.16
N ASP A 7 8.48 34.43 -25.04
CA ASP A 7 7.88 33.10 -25.02
C ASP A 7 8.79 32.04 -24.42
N MET A 8 8.36 31.49 -23.31
CA MET A 8 8.93 30.27 -22.74
C MET A 8 7.96 29.14 -23.03
N LEU A 9 8.11 28.51 -24.20
CA LEU A 9 7.47 27.27 -24.59
C LEU A 9 7.99 26.17 -23.61
N CYS A 10 7.24 25.88 -22.55
CA CYS A 10 7.40 24.66 -21.78
C CYS A 10 6.86 23.49 -22.60
N ALA A 11 7.74 22.76 -23.27
CA ALA A 11 7.44 21.47 -23.83
C ALA A 11 7.19 20.50 -22.63
N VAL A 12 5.93 20.23 -22.31
CA VAL A 12 5.54 19.17 -21.39
C VAL A 12 5.74 17.85 -22.14
N ALA A 13 6.89 17.21 -21.90
CA ALA A 13 7.10 15.83 -22.27
C ALA A 13 6.17 14.96 -21.40
N ILE A 14 5.05 14.53 -21.97
CA ILE A 14 4.18 13.51 -21.37
C ILE A 14 4.95 12.19 -21.49
N GLY A 15 5.74 11.88 -20.48
CA GLY A 15 6.32 10.56 -20.28
C GLY A 15 5.17 9.59 -20.02
N ALA A 16 4.89 8.71 -20.98
CA ALA A 16 4.02 7.55 -20.79
C ALA A 16 4.65 6.63 -19.74
N LEU A 17 4.25 6.80 -18.47
CA LEU A 17 4.52 5.83 -17.44
C LEU A 17 3.61 4.62 -17.70
N ALA A 18 4.17 3.60 -18.33
CA ALA A 18 3.59 2.27 -18.38
C ALA A 18 3.54 1.70 -16.94
N PHE A 19 2.50 2.02 -16.20
CA PHE A 19 2.19 1.33 -14.95
C PHE A 19 1.68 -0.07 -15.30
N GLY A 20 2.62 -1.02 -15.32
CA GLY A 20 2.32 -2.44 -15.54
C GLY A 20 1.41 -3.00 -14.44
N ALA A 21 0.65 -4.01 -14.81
CA ALA A 21 -0.37 -4.73 -14.03
C ALA A 21 0.10 -5.44 -12.73
N ASN A 22 1.31 -5.18 -12.26
CA ASN A 22 1.90 -5.82 -11.07
C ASN A 22 1.78 -5.00 -9.78
N ALA A 23 1.20 -3.80 -9.83
CA ALA A 23 1.19 -2.91 -8.67
C ALA A 23 0.41 -3.45 -7.45
N ALA A 24 -0.62 -4.27 -7.65
CA ALA A 24 -1.42 -4.84 -6.56
C ALA A 24 -0.67 -5.93 -5.80
N THR A 25 0.00 -6.85 -6.51
CA THR A 25 0.79 -7.94 -5.91
C THR A 25 2.03 -7.43 -5.20
N ASP A 26 2.64 -6.36 -5.70
CA ASP A 26 3.83 -5.74 -5.08
C ASP A 26 3.45 -5.03 -3.76
N THR A 27 2.28 -4.41 -3.70
CA THR A 27 1.79 -3.74 -2.48
C THR A 27 1.48 -4.75 -1.37
N GLU A 28 0.78 -5.84 -1.67
CA GLU A 28 0.46 -6.89 -0.71
C GLU A 28 1.72 -7.57 -0.14
N LYS A 29 2.70 -7.83 -1.00
CA LYS A 29 4.00 -8.38 -0.61
C LYS A 29 4.78 -7.40 0.27
N ALA A 30 4.78 -6.12 -0.07
CA ALA A 30 5.43 -5.07 0.72
C ALA A 30 4.78 -4.92 2.11
N ASP A 31 3.45 -4.97 2.20
CA ASP A 31 2.72 -4.90 3.46
C ASP A 31 3.01 -6.10 4.37
N LYS A 32 3.07 -7.30 3.79
CA LYS A 32 3.47 -8.51 4.55
C LYS A 32 4.90 -8.38 5.08
N THR A 33 5.83 -7.96 4.24
CA THR A 33 7.24 -7.79 4.63
C THR A 33 7.39 -6.75 5.73
N ASN A 34 6.67 -5.64 5.65
CA ASN A 34 6.68 -4.60 6.67
C ASN A 34 6.08 -5.08 8.00
N TYR A 35 5.00 -5.83 7.95
CA TYR A 35 4.42 -6.46 9.14
C TYR A 35 5.41 -7.43 9.80
N ASP A 36 6.00 -8.34 9.02
CA ASP A 36 6.95 -9.33 9.53
C ASP A 36 8.18 -8.66 10.15
N ALA A 37 8.72 -7.60 9.52
CA ALA A 37 9.83 -6.83 10.06
C ALA A 37 9.47 -6.10 11.36
N THR A 38 8.26 -5.54 11.45
CA THR A 38 7.79 -4.85 12.66
C THR A 38 7.61 -5.82 13.81
N VAL A 39 7.05 -7.00 13.56
CA VAL A 39 6.91 -8.06 14.58
C VAL A 39 8.27 -8.55 15.05
N ALA A 40 9.20 -8.85 14.12
CA ALA A 40 10.54 -9.30 14.47
C ALA A 40 11.30 -8.27 15.33
N LYS A 41 11.12 -6.97 15.02
CA LYS A 41 11.67 -5.90 15.85
C LYS A 41 11.03 -5.87 17.23
N ALA A 42 9.72 -5.97 17.33
CA ALA A 42 9.01 -6.01 18.61
C ALA A 42 9.46 -7.20 19.49
N ASP A 43 9.67 -8.36 18.88
CA ASP A 43 10.19 -9.55 19.56
C ASP A 43 11.62 -9.31 20.11
N ALA A 44 12.49 -8.68 19.33
CA ALA A 44 13.84 -8.35 19.74
C ALA A 44 13.85 -7.32 20.89
N ASP A 45 13.04 -6.26 20.77
CA ASP A 45 12.89 -5.23 21.79
C ASP A 45 12.33 -5.84 23.10
N TYR A 46 11.37 -6.76 23.00
CA TYR A 46 10.83 -7.48 24.16
C TYR A 46 11.88 -8.33 24.88
N LYS A 47 12.72 -9.06 24.12
CA LYS A 47 13.82 -9.84 24.69
C LYS A 47 14.81 -8.95 25.44
N ALA A 48 15.24 -7.85 24.82
CA ALA A 48 16.14 -6.89 25.44
C ALA A 48 15.54 -6.26 26.71
N ALA A 49 14.23 -5.90 26.66
CA ALA A 49 13.53 -5.37 27.82
C ALA A 49 13.46 -6.38 28.97
N LYS A 50 13.19 -7.65 28.68
CA LYS A 50 13.20 -8.72 29.70
C LYS A 50 14.57 -8.89 30.36
N GLU A 51 15.64 -8.82 29.59
CA GLU A 51 17.01 -8.87 30.12
C GLU A 51 17.26 -7.69 31.05
N GLY A 52 16.86 -6.49 30.68
CA GLY A 52 16.94 -5.30 31.55
C GLY A 52 16.12 -5.43 32.83
N CYS A 53 14.98 -6.15 32.81
CA CYS A 53 14.17 -6.40 34.00
C CYS A 53 14.84 -7.38 34.98
N ASN A 54 15.80 -8.19 34.55
CA ASN A 54 16.49 -9.13 35.45
C ASN A 54 17.38 -8.44 36.51
N ALA A 55 17.76 -7.18 36.27
CA ALA A 55 18.46 -6.38 37.28
C ALA A 55 17.55 -5.91 38.42
N LYS A 56 16.21 -6.06 38.27
CA LYS A 56 15.21 -5.69 39.28
C LYS A 56 14.83 -6.89 40.15
N GLN A 57 14.20 -6.63 41.30
CA GLN A 57 13.74 -7.67 42.23
C GLN A 57 12.31 -7.40 42.68
N GLY A 58 11.64 -8.47 43.18
CA GLY A 58 10.30 -8.37 43.72
C GLY A 58 9.29 -7.77 42.76
N ASN A 59 8.37 -6.97 43.28
CA ASN A 59 7.29 -6.36 42.51
C ASN A 59 7.81 -5.46 41.36
N ASP A 60 8.95 -4.81 41.51
CA ASP A 60 9.54 -3.96 40.46
C ASP A 60 9.95 -4.75 39.23
N LYS A 61 10.41 -6.00 39.44
CA LYS A 61 10.67 -6.92 38.34
C LYS A 61 9.39 -7.32 37.64
N ASP A 62 8.35 -7.67 38.40
CA ASP A 62 7.07 -8.10 37.86
C ASP A 62 6.41 -6.96 37.04
N VAL A 63 6.40 -5.75 37.56
CA VAL A 63 5.92 -4.57 36.83
C VAL A 63 6.72 -4.33 35.55
N CYS A 64 8.05 -4.42 35.61
CA CYS A 64 8.92 -4.27 34.45
C CYS A 64 8.58 -5.31 33.35
N LEU A 65 8.44 -6.58 33.72
CA LEU A 65 8.10 -7.66 32.79
C LEU A 65 6.71 -7.45 32.16
N LYS A 66 5.73 -7.07 32.95
CA LYS A 66 4.38 -6.75 32.45
C LYS A 66 4.37 -5.57 31.50
N GLN A 67 5.14 -4.53 31.82
CA GLN A 67 5.27 -3.37 30.92
C GLN A 67 5.96 -3.74 29.60
N ALA A 68 7.01 -4.56 29.66
CA ALA A 68 7.69 -5.05 28.45
C ALA A 68 6.72 -5.84 27.56
N GLN A 69 5.93 -6.73 28.17
CA GLN A 69 4.92 -7.49 27.43
C GLN A 69 3.84 -6.60 26.83
N ALA A 70 3.28 -5.67 27.60
CA ALA A 70 2.26 -4.75 27.13
C ALA A 70 2.73 -3.89 25.94
N ASN A 71 3.99 -3.46 25.98
CA ASN A 71 4.60 -2.71 24.87
C ASN A 71 4.73 -3.57 23.61
N HIS A 72 5.20 -4.81 23.75
CA HIS A 72 5.27 -5.78 22.65
C HIS A 72 3.88 -6.01 22.04
N ASP A 73 2.92 -6.39 22.86
CA ASP A 73 1.56 -6.73 22.42
C ASP A 73 0.90 -5.56 21.71
N LYS A 74 1.14 -4.33 22.20
CA LYS A 74 0.67 -3.11 21.55
C LYS A 74 1.26 -2.95 20.15
N VAL A 75 2.58 -3.08 20.00
CA VAL A 75 3.24 -2.93 18.68
C VAL A 75 2.74 -3.98 17.69
N VAL A 76 2.60 -5.23 18.13
CA VAL A 76 2.08 -6.32 17.29
C VAL A 76 0.62 -6.07 16.88
N ALA A 77 -0.21 -5.61 17.83
CA ALA A 77 -1.60 -5.28 17.55
C ALA A 77 -1.74 -4.12 16.57
N ASP A 78 -0.95 -3.06 16.74
CA ASP A 78 -0.94 -1.89 15.84
C ASP A 78 -0.48 -2.29 14.42
N ALA A 79 0.57 -3.12 14.32
CA ALA A 79 1.06 -3.63 13.04
C ALA A 79 -0.01 -4.48 12.32
N LYS A 80 -0.70 -5.35 13.06
CA LYS A 80 -1.80 -6.16 12.53
C LYS A 80 -2.98 -5.31 12.06
N ALA A 81 -3.34 -4.26 12.82
CA ALA A 81 -4.40 -3.35 12.45
C ALA A 81 -4.05 -2.57 11.17
N THR A 82 -2.81 -2.09 11.05
CA THR A 82 -2.31 -1.40 9.86
C THR A 82 -2.38 -2.30 8.63
N ARG A 83 -1.88 -3.53 8.72
CA ARG A 83 -1.95 -4.49 7.62
C ARG A 83 -3.41 -4.74 7.19
N LYS A 84 -4.30 -5.01 8.15
CA LYS A 84 -5.72 -5.23 7.86
C LYS A 84 -6.38 -4.01 7.19
N SER A 85 -6.01 -2.81 7.59
CA SER A 85 -6.49 -1.57 6.96
C SER A 85 -6.01 -1.45 5.52
N ASN A 86 -4.73 -1.76 5.25
CA ASN A 86 -4.16 -1.72 3.91
C ASN A 86 -4.81 -2.76 3.00
N ASP A 87 -5.02 -3.99 3.48
CA ASP A 87 -5.72 -5.05 2.76
C ASP A 87 -7.15 -4.62 2.38
N ALA A 88 -7.87 -3.97 3.30
CA ALA A 88 -9.21 -3.47 3.04
C ALA A 88 -9.23 -2.34 1.99
N VAL A 89 -8.26 -1.43 2.04
CA VAL A 89 -8.11 -0.36 1.05
C VAL A 89 -7.77 -0.93 -0.33
N ALA A 90 -6.87 -1.91 -0.41
CA ALA A 90 -6.52 -2.60 -1.65
C ALA A 90 -7.76 -3.28 -2.26
N SER A 91 -8.50 -4.06 -1.47
CA SER A 91 -9.73 -4.73 -1.92
C SER A 91 -10.81 -3.75 -2.39
N ALA A 92 -10.99 -2.63 -1.69
CA ALA A 92 -11.94 -1.59 -2.11
C ALA A 92 -11.52 -0.93 -3.43
N ARG A 93 -10.21 -0.73 -3.63
CA ARG A 93 -9.66 -0.23 -4.90
C ARG A 93 -9.94 -1.20 -6.04
N ASP A 94 -9.67 -2.49 -5.86
CA ASP A 94 -9.87 -3.52 -6.88
C ASP A 94 -11.34 -3.61 -7.27
N THR A 95 -12.25 -3.60 -6.29
CA THR A 95 -13.69 -3.56 -6.52
C THR A 95 -14.10 -2.34 -7.35
N LYS A 96 -13.54 -1.17 -7.05
CA LYS A 96 -13.79 0.06 -7.81
C LYS A 96 -13.26 -0.03 -9.24
N MET A 97 -12.05 -0.58 -9.43
CA MET A 97 -11.44 -0.75 -10.75
C MET A 97 -12.24 -1.72 -11.61
N GLU A 98 -12.69 -2.84 -11.02
CA GLU A 98 -13.55 -3.79 -11.70
C GLU A 98 -14.89 -3.17 -12.13
N ALA A 99 -15.53 -2.40 -11.25
CA ALA A 99 -16.77 -1.70 -11.57
C ALA A 99 -16.58 -0.70 -12.72
N GLN A 100 -15.49 0.06 -12.71
CA GLN A 100 -15.16 1.01 -13.78
C GLN A 100 -14.85 0.29 -15.10
N TYR A 101 -14.17 -0.87 -15.04
CA TYR A 101 -13.94 -1.69 -16.22
C TYR A 101 -15.24 -2.16 -16.86
N LYS A 102 -16.21 -2.65 -16.04
CA LYS A 102 -17.54 -3.05 -16.55
C LYS A 102 -18.24 -1.92 -17.28
N VAL A 103 -18.21 -0.70 -16.73
CA VAL A 103 -18.77 0.48 -17.38
C VAL A 103 -18.03 0.83 -18.67
N ALA A 104 -16.69 0.75 -18.67
CA ALA A 104 -15.90 1.03 -19.87
C ALA A 104 -16.16 0.00 -20.98
N LYS A 105 -16.25 -1.28 -20.60
CA LYS A 105 -16.59 -2.37 -21.53
C LYS A 105 -17.96 -2.17 -22.17
N GLU A 106 -18.98 -1.80 -21.40
CA GLU A 106 -20.33 -1.51 -21.90
C GLU A 106 -20.33 -0.36 -22.92
N LYS A 107 -19.51 0.68 -22.69
CA LYS A 107 -19.33 1.75 -23.68
C LYS A 107 -18.69 1.25 -24.97
N CYS A 108 -17.79 0.28 -24.91
CA CYS A 108 -17.18 -0.35 -26.08
C CYS A 108 -18.17 -1.16 -26.90
N ASP A 109 -19.25 -1.66 -26.28
CA ASP A 109 -20.28 -2.47 -26.96
C ASP A 109 -21.11 -1.68 -27.98
N SER A 110 -21.07 -0.33 -27.93
CA SER A 110 -21.61 0.54 -28.97
C SER A 110 -20.78 0.56 -30.27
N LEU A 111 -19.55 0.03 -30.21
CA LEU A 111 -18.64 -0.09 -31.36
C LEU A 111 -18.72 -1.50 -31.97
N SER A 112 -18.19 -1.66 -33.21
CA SER A 112 -18.14 -2.96 -33.88
C SER A 112 -16.75 -3.20 -34.52
N GLY A 113 -16.43 -4.46 -34.79
CA GLY A 113 -15.18 -4.87 -35.42
C GLY A 113 -13.93 -4.44 -34.64
N ASP A 114 -12.87 -4.12 -35.36
CA ASP A 114 -11.56 -3.75 -34.79
C ASP A 114 -11.63 -2.58 -33.81
N ALA A 115 -12.55 -1.65 -34.00
CA ALA A 115 -12.74 -0.52 -33.11
C ALA A 115 -13.25 -0.97 -31.71
N LYS A 116 -14.12 -1.96 -31.64
CA LYS A 116 -14.56 -2.56 -30.39
C LYS A 116 -13.42 -3.26 -29.67
N ASP A 117 -12.65 -4.06 -30.41
CA ASP A 117 -11.51 -4.82 -29.83
C ASP A 117 -10.44 -3.88 -29.29
N ALA A 118 -10.10 -2.82 -30.02
CA ALA A 118 -9.18 -1.79 -29.55
C ALA A 118 -9.68 -1.08 -28.28
N CYS A 119 -10.97 -0.73 -28.22
CA CYS A 119 -11.60 -0.10 -27.06
C CYS A 119 -11.53 -1.03 -25.82
N VAL A 120 -11.89 -2.30 -25.97
CA VAL A 120 -11.85 -3.29 -24.86
C VAL A 120 -10.43 -3.51 -24.39
N LYS A 121 -9.46 -3.60 -25.31
CA LYS A 121 -8.04 -3.72 -24.95
C LYS A 121 -7.55 -2.53 -24.14
N GLN A 122 -7.92 -1.33 -24.54
CA GLN A 122 -7.57 -0.12 -23.81
C GLN A 122 -8.23 -0.08 -22.41
N ALA A 123 -9.50 -0.48 -22.31
CA ALA A 123 -10.20 -0.58 -21.02
C ALA A 123 -9.51 -1.59 -20.08
N LYS A 124 -9.11 -2.75 -20.59
CA LYS A 124 -8.34 -3.73 -19.80
C LYS A 124 -7.05 -3.17 -19.27
N GLN A 125 -6.27 -2.50 -20.10
CA GLN A 125 -5.00 -1.87 -19.70
C GLN A 125 -5.23 -0.77 -18.65
N GLN A 126 -6.27 0.04 -18.82
CA GLN A 126 -6.57 1.16 -17.92
C GLN A 126 -7.03 0.71 -16.54
N TYR A 127 -7.77 -0.39 -16.45
CA TYR A 127 -8.36 -0.88 -15.20
C TYR A 127 -7.71 -2.16 -14.67
N GLY A 128 -6.58 -2.59 -15.25
CA GLY A 128 -5.77 -3.71 -14.74
C GLY A 128 -6.46 -5.08 -14.85
N GLN A 129 -7.23 -5.32 -15.94
CA GLN A 129 -7.95 -6.58 -16.19
C GLN A 129 -7.21 -7.49 -17.17
#